data_e6ee82aa60f5b227d73dcee9e35d5955
#
_entry.id   e6ee82aa60f5b227d73dcee9e35d5955
#
_cell.length_a   1.000
_cell.length_b   1.000
_cell.length_c   1.000
_cell.angle_alpha   90.00
_cell.angle_beta   90.00
_cell.angle_gamma   90.00
#
_symmetry.space_group_name_H-M   'P 1'
#
loop_
_entity.id
_entity.type
_entity.pdbx_description
1 polymer ?
#
loop_
_entity_poly.entity_id
_entity_poly.type
_entity_poly.pdbx_seq_one_letter_code
_entity_poly.pdbx_strand_id
1 'polypeptide(L)'
;GGMDFDNAERLLVNRAVQAAVFETDVHHLLTEGVPYDRCQVGVVTSMPKATGLQELYAGDDDRMPGYIRTQIDLVLPTGSAILNAENDLVADLAEYCDGSVIFYASSEQNARLSEHRAQGQRVAFWREGQLILANGQQETEVLSVHRPAVAKLLKDGKLGAHDILVSACVAWALDIPAELIRAGVKSYGQNPTSF
;
A
#
# COMPACT_ATOMS: atom_id res chain seq x y z
N GLY A 1 14.29 2.10 -11.30
CA GLY A 1 13.97 1.41 -12.54
C GLY A 1 12.53 0.99 -12.47
N GLY A 2 11.72 1.41 -13.46
CA GLY A 2 10.34 0.97 -13.57
C GLY A 2 10.25 -0.54 -13.74
N MET A 3 9.09 -1.09 -13.45
CA MET A 3 8.81 -2.50 -13.68
C MET A 3 8.90 -2.76 -15.19
N ASP A 4 9.81 -3.64 -15.57
CA ASP A 4 9.88 -4.20 -16.92
C ASP A 4 8.99 -5.45 -16.89
N PHE A 5 8.00 -5.53 -17.78
CA PHE A 5 7.03 -6.62 -17.86
C PHE A 5 7.71 -7.98 -17.95
N ASP A 6 8.74 -8.10 -18.80
CA ASP A 6 9.51 -9.34 -18.96
C ASP A 6 10.21 -9.79 -17.67
N ASN A 7 10.73 -8.86 -16.89
CA ASN A 7 11.35 -9.17 -15.61
C ASN A 7 10.32 -9.58 -14.56
N ALA A 8 9.14 -8.96 -14.58
CA ALA A 8 8.04 -9.34 -13.69
C ALA A 8 7.54 -10.76 -13.99
N GLU A 9 7.36 -11.14 -15.26
CA GLU A 9 6.99 -12.50 -15.63
C GLU A 9 8.03 -13.52 -15.17
N ARG A 10 9.33 -13.23 -15.34
CA ARG A 10 10.41 -14.10 -14.85
C ARG A 10 10.38 -14.33 -13.35
N LEU A 11 10.02 -13.28 -12.56
CA LEU A 11 9.85 -13.40 -11.12
C LEU A 11 8.66 -14.31 -10.79
N LEU A 12 7.53 -14.13 -11.48
CA LEU A 12 6.30 -14.90 -11.22
C LEU A 12 6.44 -16.39 -11.55
N VAL A 13 7.22 -16.77 -12.56
CA VAL A 13 7.46 -18.19 -12.89
C VAL A 13 8.57 -18.82 -12.06
N ASN A 14 9.33 -18.05 -11.31
CA ASN A 14 10.41 -18.55 -10.47
C ASN A 14 9.89 -19.18 -9.18
N ARG A 15 9.98 -20.49 -9.07
CA ARG A 15 9.50 -21.27 -7.91
C ARG A 15 10.21 -20.95 -6.58
N ALA A 16 11.36 -20.29 -6.60
CA ALA A 16 12.07 -19.86 -5.41
C ALA A 16 11.51 -18.55 -4.82
N VAL A 17 10.75 -17.78 -5.61
CA VAL A 17 10.11 -16.53 -5.15
C VAL A 17 8.85 -16.89 -4.37
N GLN A 18 8.83 -16.52 -3.10
CA GLN A 18 7.67 -16.73 -2.20
C GLN A 18 6.70 -15.56 -2.20
N ALA A 19 7.20 -14.34 -2.43
CA ALA A 19 6.41 -13.12 -2.56
C ALA A 19 7.11 -12.16 -3.52
N ALA A 20 6.33 -11.43 -4.32
CA ALA A 20 6.80 -10.38 -5.20
C ALA A 20 5.99 -9.12 -4.96
N VAL A 21 6.65 -7.97 -4.99
CA VAL A 21 6.03 -6.64 -4.91
C VAL A 21 6.33 -5.92 -6.22
N PHE A 22 5.27 -5.51 -6.90
CA PHE A 22 5.36 -4.76 -8.15
C PHE A 22 4.90 -3.33 -7.94
N GLU A 23 5.76 -2.37 -8.27
CA GLU A 23 5.41 -0.97 -8.35
C GLU A 23 4.96 -0.68 -9.79
N THR A 24 3.75 -0.16 -9.95
CA THR A 24 3.16 0.14 -11.25
C THR A 24 2.75 1.61 -11.28
N ASP A 25 3.29 2.37 -12.21
CA ASP A 25 2.77 3.70 -12.51
C ASP A 25 1.64 3.64 -13.57
N VAL A 26 0.90 4.74 -13.69
CA VAL A 26 -0.25 4.79 -14.60
C VAL A 26 0.15 4.67 -16.08
N HIS A 27 1.34 5.12 -16.48
CA HIS A 27 1.81 5.01 -17.85
C HIS A 27 2.04 3.53 -18.21
N HIS A 28 2.76 2.77 -17.37
CA HIS A 28 2.95 1.34 -17.57
C HIS A 28 1.61 0.58 -17.54
N LEU A 29 0.73 0.93 -16.61
CA LEU A 29 -0.59 0.32 -16.53
C LEU A 29 -1.39 0.48 -17.83
N LEU A 30 -1.29 1.63 -18.50
CA LEU A 30 -2.00 1.92 -19.75
C LEU A 30 -1.33 1.32 -20.99
N THR A 31 -0.01 1.14 -21.00
CA THR A 31 0.75 0.66 -22.16
C THR A 31 0.99 -0.84 -22.14
N GLU A 32 1.28 -1.40 -20.98
CA GLU A 32 1.70 -2.79 -20.81
C GLU A 32 0.72 -3.62 -19.98
N GLY A 33 -0.12 -2.94 -19.16
CA GLY A 33 -0.99 -3.61 -18.20
C GLY A 33 -0.24 -4.04 -16.95
N VAL A 34 -0.70 -5.14 -16.34
CA VAL A 34 -0.05 -5.78 -15.19
C VAL A 34 0.33 -7.23 -15.54
N PRO A 35 1.45 -7.76 -15.04
CA PRO A 35 1.97 -9.08 -15.41
C PRO A 35 1.30 -10.24 -14.67
N TYR A 36 0.18 -10.01 -14.00
CA TYR A 36 -0.53 -11.01 -13.19
C TYR A 36 -2.05 -10.86 -13.35
N ASP A 37 -2.77 -11.96 -13.24
CA ASP A 37 -4.24 -11.99 -13.32
C ASP A 37 -4.91 -11.65 -12.00
N ARG A 38 -4.28 -11.96 -10.88
CA ARG A 38 -4.77 -11.74 -9.53
C ARG A 38 -3.63 -11.45 -8.56
N CYS A 39 -3.94 -10.70 -7.49
CA CYS A 39 -3.00 -10.42 -6.42
C CYS A 39 -3.63 -10.64 -5.03
N GLN A 40 -2.78 -10.92 -4.05
CA GLN A 40 -3.21 -11.04 -2.65
C GLN A 40 -3.39 -9.67 -2.01
N VAL A 41 -2.60 -8.68 -2.43
CA VAL A 41 -2.67 -7.33 -1.88
C VAL A 41 -2.59 -6.32 -3.01
N GLY A 42 -3.60 -5.47 -3.12
CA GLY A 42 -3.63 -4.29 -4.00
C GLY A 42 -3.40 -3.02 -3.17
N VAL A 43 -2.54 -2.11 -3.62
CA VAL A 43 -2.22 -0.89 -2.89
C VAL A 43 -2.40 0.32 -3.78
N VAL A 44 -3.18 1.30 -3.32
CA VAL A 44 -3.27 2.62 -3.97
C VAL A 44 -3.02 3.71 -2.94
N THR A 45 -1.93 4.44 -3.13
CA THR A 45 -1.48 5.48 -2.18
C THR A 45 -1.97 6.86 -2.54
N SER A 46 -2.13 7.13 -3.84
CA SER A 46 -2.56 8.43 -4.36
C SER A 46 -3.23 8.27 -5.71
N MET A 47 -4.06 9.23 -6.09
CA MET A 47 -4.60 9.30 -7.43
C MET A 47 -3.62 10.08 -8.32
N PRO A 48 -3.08 9.46 -9.38
CA PRO A 48 -2.18 10.16 -10.29
C PRO A 48 -2.95 11.21 -11.11
N LYS A 49 -2.22 12.19 -11.65
CA LYS A 49 -2.75 13.16 -12.61
C LYS A 49 -2.55 12.65 -14.03
N ALA A 50 -3.43 13.05 -14.92
CA ALA A 50 -3.38 12.72 -16.35
C ALA A 50 -2.26 13.45 -17.12
N THR A 51 -1.46 14.27 -16.46
CA THR A 51 -0.37 15.05 -17.08
C THR A 51 0.64 14.11 -17.78
N GLY A 52 0.89 14.35 -19.06
CA GLY A 52 1.80 13.52 -19.86
C GLY A 52 1.18 12.27 -20.48
N LEU A 53 -0.13 12.02 -20.27
CA LEU A 53 -0.84 10.85 -20.77
C LEU A 53 -1.70 11.12 -22.01
N GLN A 54 -1.60 12.32 -22.61
CA GLN A 54 -2.42 12.75 -23.76
C GLN A 54 -2.25 11.83 -24.98
N GLU A 55 -1.04 11.34 -25.21
CA GLU A 55 -0.73 10.43 -26.32
C GLU A 55 -1.39 9.05 -26.15
N LEU A 56 -1.75 8.69 -24.93
CA LEU A 56 -2.45 7.45 -24.59
C LEU A 56 -3.98 7.65 -24.52
N TYR A 57 -4.49 8.81 -25.00
CA TYR A 57 -5.91 9.17 -24.88
C TYR A 57 -6.43 9.23 -23.44
N ALA A 58 -5.53 9.40 -22.47
CA ALA A 58 -5.79 9.39 -21.04
C ALA A 58 -5.51 10.77 -20.39
N GLY A 59 -5.62 11.86 -21.14
CA GLY A 59 -5.31 13.21 -20.70
C GLY A 59 -6.38 13.88 -19.81
N ASP A 60 -7.28 13.10 -19.21
CA ASP A 60 -8.41 13.59 -18.41
C ASP A 60 -8.30 13.02 -16.98
N ASP A 61 -8.14 13.92 -15.98
CA ASP A 61 -8.02 13.54 -14.57
C ASP A 61 -9.28 12.78 -14.07
N ASP A 62 -10.46 13.07 -14.60
CA ASP A 62 -11.71 12.42 -14.19
C ASP A 62 -11.76 10.93 -14.59
N ARG A 63 -10.90 10.51 -15.51
CA ARG A 63 -10.78 9.10 -15.93
C ARG A 63 -9.76 8.30 -15.09
N MET A 64 -8.90 8.97 -14.34
CA MET A 64 -7.85 8.30 -13.56
C MET A 64 -8.38 7.23 -12.61
N PRO A 65 -9.48 7.44 -11.87
CA PRO A 65 -10.04 6.39 -11.01
C PRO A 65 -10.38 5.11 -11.78
N GLY A 66 -10.91 5.22 -13.00
CA GLY A 66 -11.24 4.08 -13.85
C GLY A 66 -10.03 3.25 -14.28
N TYR A 67 -8.86 3.87 -14.50
CA TYR A 67 -7.64 3.16 -14.84
C TYR A 67 -6.99 2.52 -13.60
N ILE A 68 -6.88 3.28 -12.51
CA ILE A 68 -6.27 2.82 -11.25
C ILE A 68 -7.10 1.73 -10.57
N ARG A 69 -8.42 1.75 -10.76
CA ARG A 69 -9.34 0.72 -10.30
C ARG A 69 -8.86 -0.69 -10.63
N THR A 70 -8.22 -0.90 -11.79
CA THR A 70 -7.71 -2.21 -12.21
C THR A 70 -6.85 -2.89 -11.14
N GLN A 71 -6.05 -2.12 -10.38
CA GLN A 71 -5.23 -2.68 -9.32
C GLN A 71 -6.05 -3.25 -8.15
N ILE A 72 -7.27 -2.77 -7.99
CA ILE A 72 -8.18 -3.22 -6.92
C ILE A 72 -9.10 -4.34 -7.42
N ASP A 73 -9.57 -4.28 -8.67
CA ASP A 73 -10.36 -5.34 -9.30
C ASP A 73 -9.61 -6.69 -9.34
N LEU A 74 -8.28 -6.67 -9.33
CA LEU A 74 -7.43 -7.86 -9.35
C LEU A 74 -7.19 -8.48 -7.97
N VAL A 75 -7.62 -7.84 -6.89
CA VAL A 75 -7.49 -8.39 -5.54
C VAL A 75 -8.36 -9.63 -5.39
N LEU A 76 -7.76 -10.70 -4.88
CA LEU A 76 -8.50 -11.93 -4.59
C LEU A 76 -9.58 -11.70 -3.53
N PRO A 77 -10.70 -12.44 -3.55
CA PRO A 77 -11.70 -12.39 -2.47
C PRO A 77 -11.13 -12.72 -1.08
N THR A 78 -10.02 -13.45 -1.02
CA THR A 78 -9.27 -13.73 0.21
C THR A 78 -8.18 -12.72 0.50
N GLY A 79 -8.00 -11.74 -0.39
CA GLY A 79 -6.97 -10.72 -0.31
C GLY A 79 -7.42 -9.44 0.36
N SER A 80 -6.61 -8.40 0.22
CA SER A 80 -6.88 -7.08 0.82
C SER A 80 -6.49 -5.94 -0.11
N ALA A 81 -7.36 -4.93 -0.22
CA ALA A 81 -7.01 -3.63 -0.76
C ALA A 81 -6.51 -2.71 0.36
N ILE A 82 -5.40 -2.01 0.13
CA ILE A 82 -4.84 -1.01 1.04
C ILE A 82 -5.01 0.35 0.40
N LEU A 83 -5.83 1.20 1.01
CA LEU A 83 -6.28 2.45 0.42
C LEU A 83 -6.05 3.63 1.36
N ASN A 84 -5.58 4.74 0.78
CA ASN A 84 -5.39 5.99 1.49
C ASN A 84 -6.74 6.68 1.76
N ALA A 85 -7.17 6.72 3.01
CA ALA A 85 -8.42 7.35 3.43
C ALA A 85 -8.40 8.89 3.39
N GLU A 86 -7.22 9.51 3.19
CA GLU A 86 -7.07 10.97 3.08
C GLU A 86 -7.34 11.49 1.65
N ASN A 87 -7.49 10.58 0.68
CA ASN A 87 -7.82 10.88 -0.69
C ASN A 87 -9.15 10.21 -1.06
N ASP A 88 -10.21 10.98 -1.25
CA ASP A 88 -11.55 10.46 -1.49
C ASP A 88 -11.61 9.57 -2.73
N LEU A 89 -10.96 9.98 -3.85
CA LEU A 89 -10.93 9.18 -5.08
C LEU A 89 -10.23 7.82 -4.88
N VAL A 90 -9.23 7.75 -4.01
CA VAL A 90 -8.56 6.49 -3.66
C VAL A 90 -9.44 5.66 -2.74
N ALA A 91 -10.05 6.29 -1.75
CA ALA A 91 -10.89 5.58 -0.79
C ALA A 91 -12.16 5.00 -1.43
N ASP A 92 -12.73 5.68 -2.43
CA ASP A 92 -13.90 5.22 -3.18
C ASP A 92 -13.60 3.95 -4.01
N LEU A 93 -12.32 3.65 -4.29
CA LEU A 93 -11.95 2.38 -4.93
C LEU A 93 -12.28 1.15 -4.07
N ALA A 94 -12.58 1.33 -2.79
CA ALA A 94 -13.01 0.25 -1.90
C ALA A 94 -14.24 -0.51 -2.42
N GLU A 95 -15.13 0.15 -3.18
CA GLU A 95 -16.33 -0.45 -3.75
C GLU A 95 -16.02 -1.55 -4.78
N TYR A 96 -14.81 -1.55 -5.33
CA TYR A 96 -14.37 -2.50 -6.36
C TYR A 96 -13.56 -3.67 -5.81
N CYS A 97 -13.33 -3.73 -4.50
CA CYS A 97 -12.56 -4.79 -3.87
C CYS A 97 -13.45 -5.97 -3.50
N ASP A 98 -13.23 -7.13 -4.12
CA ASP A 98 -13.90 -8.38 -3.75
C ASP A 98 -13.44 -8.94 -2.40
N GLY A 99 -12.26 -8.52 -1.94
CA GLY A 99 -11.65 -8.94 -0.68
C GLY A 99 -11.94 -7.98 0.47
N SER A 100 -11.07 -7.96 1.46
CA SER A 100 -11.15 -7.00 2.58
C SER A 100 -10.48 -5.68 2.23
N VAL A 101 -10.86 -4.60 2.92
CA VAL A 101 -10.24 -3.29 2.78
C VAL A 101 -9.51 -2.91 4.07
N ILE A 102 -8.30 -2.39 3.94
CA ILE A 102 -7.56 -1.75 5.01
C ILE A 102 -7.42 -0.28 4.64
N PHE A 103 -8.12 0.59 5.35
CA PHE A 103 -7.88 2.02 5.22
C PHE A 103 -6.73 2.46 6.10
N TYR A 104 -5.92 3.39 5.59
CA TYR A 104 -4.90 4.05 6.38
C TYR A 104 -4.97 5.57 6.24
N ALA A 105 -4.52 6.27 7.28
CA ALA A 105 -4.42 7.72 7.30
C ALA A 105 -3.26 8.17 8.21
N SER A 106 -2.78 9.40 8.01
CA SER A 106 -1.75 10.01 8.88
C SER A 106 -2.25 10.31 10.30
N SER A 107 -3.57 10.27 10.52
CA SER A 107 -4.19 10.55 11.82
C SER A 107 -5.42 9.68 12.04
N GLU A 108 -5.65 9.28 13.29
CA GLU A 108 -6.88 8.59 13.71
C GLU A 108 -8.17 9.42 13.56
N GLN A 109 -8.05 10.74 13.41
CA GLN A 109 -9.18 11.66 13.31
C GLN A 109 -9.85 11.69 11.93
N ASN A 110 -9.36 10.90 10.98
CA ASN A 110 -9.99 10.77 9.67
C ASN A 110 -11.37 10.12 9.81
N ALA A 111 -12.42 10.78 9.29
CA ALA A 111 -13.81 10.34 9.46
C ALA A 111 -14.06 8.97 8.79
N ARG A 112 -13.58 8.76 7.56
CA ARG A 112 -13.73 7.51 6.81
C ARG A 112 -13.08 6.33 7.55
N LEU A 113 -11.89 6.59 8.12
CA LEU A 113 -11.19 5.61 8.94
C LEU A 113 -12.00 5.22 10.18
N SER A 114 -12.59 6.22 10.86
CA SER A 114 -13.41 6.02 12.06
C SER A 114 -14.68 5.22 11.76
N GLU A 115 -15.35 5.51 10.65
CA GLU A 115 -16.55 4.77 10.21
C GLU A 115 -16.24 3.32 9.88
N HIS A 116 -15.17 3.08 9.11
CA HIS A 116 -14.72 1.74 8.72
C HIS A 116 -14.35 0.89 9.95
N ARG A 117 -13.63 1.51 10.89
CA ARG A 117 -13.27 0.90 12.18
C ARG A 117 -14.50 0.57 13.04
N ALA A 118 -15.50 1.46 13.07
CA ALA A 118 -16.75 1.23 13.83
C ALA A 118 -17.52 0.01 13.30
N GLN A 119 -17.36 -0.33 12.02
CA GLN A 119 -17.90 -1.54 11.41
C GLN A 119 -17.07 -2.81 11.70
N GLY A 120 -16.07 -2.74 12.57
CA GLY A 120 -15.21 -3.87 12.92
C GLY A 120 -14.10 -4.15 11.91
N GLN A 121 -13.87 -3.24 10.96
CA GLN A 121 -12.90 -3.43 9.87
C GLN A 121 -11.50 -2.98 10.27
N ARG A 122 -10.51 -3.34 9.43
CA ARG A 122 -9.08 -3.07 9.64
C ARG A 122 -8.71 -1.65 9.21
N VAL A 123 -8.00 -0.92 10.07
CA VAL A 123 -7.46 0.42 9.79
C VAL A 123 -6.06 0.57 10.36
N ALA A 124 -5.28 1.49 9.78
CA ALA A 124 -3.94 1.83 10.28
C ALA A 124 -3.75 3.34 10.30
N PHE A 125 -3.10 3.84 11.35
CA PHE A 125 -2.90 5.27 11.52
C PHE A 125 -1.74 5.59 12.47
N TRP A 126 -1.33 6.85 12.44
CA TRP A 126 -0.44 7.42 13.44
C TRP A 126 -1.23 8.11 14.54
N ARG A 127 -0.87 7.82 15.80
CA ARG A 127 -1.36 8.51 17.00
C ARG A 127 -0.18 8.82 17.90
N GLU A 128 0.05 10.11 18.17
CA GLU A 128 1.15 10.60 19.03
C GLU A 128 2.52 9.98 18.67
N GLY A 129 2.78 9.83 17.36
CA GLY A 129 4.02 9.22 16.85
C GLY A 129 4.10 7.69 17.00
N GLN A 130 3.02 7.03 17.37
CA GLN A 130 2.88 5.58 17.41
C GLN A 130 2.10 5.09 16.19
N LEU A 131 2.61 4.08 15.50
CA LEU A 131 1.91 3.38 14.44
C LEU A 131 0.99 2.34 15.04
N ILE A 132 -0.31 2.50 14.82
CA ILE A 132 -1.37 1.64 15.32
C ILE A 132 -2.00 0.87 14.15
N LEU A 133 -2.11 -0.44 14.32
CA LEU A 133 -2.98 -1.29 13.52
C LEU A 133 -4.21 -1.62 14.36
N ALA A 134 -5.40 -1.34 13.87
CA ALA A 134 -6.63 -1.60 14.59
C ALA A 134 -7.57 -2.49 13.77
N ASN A 135 -8.12 -3.52 14.42
CA ASN A 135 -9.18 -4.36 13.90
C ASN A 135 -10.42 -4.12 14.78
N GLY A 136 -11.33 -3.29 14.30
CA GLY A 136 -12.40 -2.77 15.14
C GLY A 136 -11.84 -2.07 16.37
N GLN A 137 -12.20 -2.56 17.56
CA GLN A 137 -11.75 -2.01 18.84
C GLN A 137 -10.40 -2.55 19.32
N GLN A 138 -9.88 -3.60 18.69
CA GLN A 138 -8.60 -4.19 19.06
C GLN A 138 -7.46 -3.43 18.38
N GLU A 139 -6.57 -2.86 19.18
CA GLU A 139 -5.41 -2.11 18.71
C GLU A 139 -4.10 -2.84 18.99
N THR A 140 -3.18 -2.73 18.07
CA THR A 140 -1.81 -3.21 18.21
C THR A 140 -0.85 -2.08 17.87
N GLU A 141 -0.05 -1.65 18.86
CA GLU A 141 1.07 -0.73 18.61
C GLU A 141 2.21 -1.49 17.92
N VAL A 142 2.55 -1.09 16.70
CA VAL A 142 3.64 -1.72 15.94
C VAL A 142 4.97 -1.08 16.27
N LEU A 143 5.08 0.24 16.17
CA LEU A 143 6.31 0.97 16.41
C LEU A 143 6.04 2.43 16.77
N SER A 144 7.09 3.11 17.27
CA SER A 144 7.04 4.54 17.58
C SER A 144 8.16 5.28 16.85
N VAL A 145 7.84 6.47 16.29
CA VAL A 145 8.83 7.38 15.68
C VAL A 145 9.85 7.91 16.69
N HIS A 146 9.54 7.87 17.98
CA HIS A 146 10.44 8.29 19.04
C HIS A 146 11.56 7.27 19.33
N ARG A 147 11.48 6.06 18.76
CA ARG A 147 12.56 5.08 18.87
C ARG A 147 13.77 5.53 18.04
N PRO A 148 15.00 5.52 18.59
CA PRO A 148 16.18 6.08 17.91
C PRO A 148 16.40 5.55 16.47
N ALA A 149 16.18 4.25 16.25
CA ALA A 149 16.35 3.64 14.94
C ALA A 149 15.36 4.20 13.91
N VAL A 150 14.07 4.34 14.29
CA VAL A 150 13.01 4.88 13.42
C VAL A 150 13.21 6.38 13.20
N ALA A 151 13.50 7.13 14.27
CA ALA A 151 13.78 8.56 14.19
C ALA A 151 14.95 8.86 13.24
N LYS A 152 15.98 8.03 13.25
CA LYS A 152 17.11 8.14 12.33
C LYS A 152 16.70 7.92 10.87
N LEU A 153 15.92 6.87 10.58
CA LEU A 153 15.43 6.59 9.21
C LEU A 153 14.63 7.76 8.64
N LEU A 154 13.73 8.33 9.43
CA LEU A 154 12.92 9.48 9.05
C LEU A 154 13.77 10.73 8.84
N LYS A 155 14.73 11.00 9.74
CA LYS A 155 15.64 12.15 9.65
C LYS A 155 16.57 12.08 8.43
N ASP A 156 17.08 10.90 8.13
CA ASP A 156 17.99 10.67 6.99
C ASP A 156 17.23 10.70 5.65
N GLY A 157 15.90 10.87 5.65
CA GLY A 157 15.05 10.89 4.45
C GLY A 157 15.03 9.57 3.67
N LYS A 158 15.48 8.48 4.29
CA LYS A 158 15.54 7.15 3.66
C LYS A 158 14.17 6.49 3.57
N LEU A 159 13.26 6.88 4.45
CA LEU A 159 11.92 6.32 4.56
C LEU A 159 11.00 7.37 5.19
N GLY A 160 9.86 7.63 4.55
CA GLY A 160 8.84 8.53 5.08
C GLY A 160 7.92 7.85 6.09
N ALA A 161 7.24 8.63 6.94
CA ALA A 161 6.23 8.09 7.85
C ALA A 161 5.07 7.42 7.09
N HIS A 162 4.73 7.94 5.92
CA HIS A 162 3.74 7.37 5.01
C HIS A 162 4.20 6.00 4.49
N ASP A 163 5.45 5.88 4.05
CA ASP A 163 6.00 4.62 3.52
C ASP A 163 6.02 3.53 4.59
N ILE A 164 6.36 3.88 5.83
CA ILE A 164 6.31 2.96 6.98
C ILE A 164 4.89 2.48 7.21
N LEU A 165 3.92 3.39 7.19
CA LEU A 165 2.51 3.09 7.41
C LEU A 165 1.96 2.14 6.35
N VAL A 166 2.18 2.44 5.07
CA VAL A 166 1.75 1.60 3.95
C VAL A 166 2.43 0.23 4.00
N SER A 167 3.75 0.19 4.22
CA SER A 167 4.49 -1.08 4.32
C SER A 167 3.99 -1.96 5.48
N ALA A 168 3.63 -1.34 6.61
CA ALA A 168 3.04 -2.06 7.74
C ALA A 168 1.67 -2.64 7.39
N CYS A 169 0.82 -1.90 6.64
CA CYS A 169 -0.47 -2.39 6.15
C CYS A 169 -0.29 -3.59 5.22
N VAL A 170 0.66 -3.52 4.28
CA VAL A 170 0.97 -4.63 3.35
C VAL A 170 1.40 -5.87 4.12
N ALA A 171 2.35 -5.72 5.04
CA ALA A 171 2.82 -6.83 5.85
C ALA A 171 1.69 -7.44 6.71
N TRP A 172 0.83 -6.59 7.28
CA TRP A 172 -0.33 -7.03 8.06
C TRP A 172 -1.38 -7.74 7.19
N ALA A 173 -1.60 -7.29 5.97
CA ALA A 173 -2.49 -7.96 5.01
C ALA A 173 -2.00 -9.36 4.61
N LEU A 174 -0.70 -9.61 4.73
CA LEU A 174 -0.04 -10.90 4.52
C LEU A 174 0.14 -11.69 5.83
N ASP A 175 -0.60 -11.34 6.88
CA ASP A 175 -0.59 -11.99 8.21
C ASP A 175 0.80 -12.02 8.88
N ILE A 176 1.69 -11.07 8.51
CA ILE A 176 3.00 -10.93 9.17
C ILE A 176 2.79 -10.33 10.57
N PRO A 177 3.27 -11.00 11.63
CA PRO A 177 3.12 -10.52 13.00
C PRO A 177 3.75 -9.15 13.24
N ALA A 178 3.14 -8.34 14.12
CA ALA A 178 3.60 -6.97 14.42
C ALA A 178 5.08 -6.91 14.88
N GLU A 179 5.58 -7.94 15.55
CA GLU A 179 6.97 -8.05 15.97
C GLU A 179 7.92 -8.13 14.78
N LEU A 180 7.54 -8.87 13.73
CA LEU A 180 8.35 -8.99 12.51
C LEU A 180 8.25 -7.71 11.66
N ILE A 181 7.08 -7.07 11.59
CA ILE A 181 6.94 -5.74 10.96
C ILE A 181 7.87 -4.73 11.64
N ARG A 182 7.86 -4.70 12.97
CA ARG A 182 8.75 -3.85 13.77
C ARG A 182 10.22 -4.15 13.52
N ALA A 183 10.60 -5.41 13.43
CA ALA A 183 11.98 -5.83 13.17
C ALA A 183 12.41 -5.39 11.76
N GLY A 184 11.55 -5.57 10.74
CA GLY A 184 11.80 -5.15 9.38
C GLY A 184 12.09 -3.65 9.27
N VAL A 185 11.25 -2.81 9.87
CA VAL A 185 11.47 -1.35 9.87
C VAL A 185 12.79 -0.98 10.57
N LYS A 186 13.13 -1.62 11.69
CA LYS A 186 14.37 -1.33 12.42
C LYS A 186 15.63 -1.74 11.64
N SER A 187 15.57 -2.83 10.88
CA SER A 187 16.69 -3.32 10.08
C SER A 187 16.81 -2.67 8.71
N TYR A 188 15.80 -1.90 8.30
CA TYR A 188 15.80 -1.20 7.01
C TYR A 188 17.01 -0.29 6.88
N GLY A 189 17.76 -0.43 5.79
CA GLY A 189 18.96 0.36 5.52
C GLY A 189 20.19 0.00 6.40
N GLN A 190 20.11 -1.02 7.27
CA GLN A 190 21.26 -1.54 8.01
C GLN A 190 22.01 -2.61 7.22
N ASN A 191 21.31 -3.36 6.38
CA ASN A 191 21.93 -4.25 5.42
C ASN A 191 21.99 -3.55 4.06
N PRO A 192 23.16 -3.32 3.46
CA PRO A 192 23.24 -2.95 2.06
C PRO A 192 22.82 -4.19 1.26
N THR A 193 21.54 -4.33 0.99
CA THR A 193 21.06 -5.27 -0.01
C THR A 193 21.48 -4.72 -1.36
N SER A 194 22.62 -5.18 -1.84
CA SER A 194 22.92 -5.20 -3.26
C SER A 194 21.94 -6.20 -3.88
N PHE A 195 20.89 -5.69 -4.54
CA PHE A 195 20.14 -6.42 -5.54
C PHE A 195 20.73 -6.13 -6.90
#